data_df5ca77d3c97bd3188dbe5f351df6219
#
_entry.id   df5ca77d3c97bd3188dbe5f351df6219
#
_cell.length_a   1.000
_cell.length_b   1.000
_cell.length_c   1.000
_cell.angle_alpha   90.00
_cell.angle_beta   90.00
_cell.angle_gamma   90.00
#
_symmetry.space_group_name_H-M   'P 1'
#
loop_
_entity.id
_entity.type
_entity.pdbx_description
1 polymer ?
#
loop_
_entity_poly.entity_id
_entity_poly.type
_entity_poly.pdbx_seq_one_letter_code
_entity_poly.pdbx_strand_id
1 'polypeptide(L)'
;MMASGLITSWEIDGETVETVSDIIFWCSKITADVDCSHEIKRRLLLVNYDLDSILKSRGFTLPTKFHLVKAMVFPVVMYGCESWTVKKAECQRIDAFEVWCWRRLLRVPWTARRSNQSILKEISPGISLEGMMLKVKLQYFGHVMQRVDSLEKTLMLVGIGGWRKRGR
;
A
#
# COMPACT_ATOMS: atom_id res chain seq x y z
N MET A 1 19.25 -13.11 -38.31
CA MET A 1 18.08 -13.27 -37.42
C MET A 1 18.62 -13.77 -36.09
N MET A 2 18.83 -12.87 -35.12
CA MET A 2 19.17 -13.26 -33.77
C MET A 2 17.87 -13.46 -32.99
N ALA A 3 17.57 -14.70 -32.60
CA ALA A 3 16.49 -15.02 -31.70
C ALA A 3 16.87 -14.47 -30.32
N SER A 4 16.21 -13.40 -29.87
CA SER A 4 16.26 -12.99 -28.48
C SER A 4 15.46 -13.99 -27.66
N GLY A 5 16.09 -15.10 -27.28
CA GLY A 5 15.53 -16.02 -26.29
C GLY A 5 15.40 -15.27 -24.96
N LEU A 6 14.20 -15.28 -24.36
CA LEU A 6 14.04 -14.88 -22.97
C LEU A 6 15.03 -15.71 -22.13
N ILE A 7 15.93 -15.03 -21.42
CA ILE A 7 16.80 -15.69 -20.45
C ILE A 7 15.89 -16.14 -19.30
N THR A 8 15.72 -17.44 -19.16
CA THR A 8 14.81 -18.05 -18.16
C THR A 8 15.52 -18.49 -16.89
N SER A 9 16.85 -18.54 -16.92
CA SER A 9 17.68 -18.95 -15.77
C SER A 9 19.00 -18.19 -15.73
N TRP A 10 19.50 -17.94 -14.53
CA TRP A 10 20.78 -17.32 -14.25
C TRP A 10 21.62 -18.26 -13.40
N GLU A 11 22.93 -18.24 -13.56
CA GLU A 11 23.87 -18.98 -12.72
C GLU A 11 24.56 -17.98 -11.77
N ILE A 12 24.39 -18.18 -10.46
CA ILE A 12 25.00 -17.38 -9.40
C ILE A 12 25.73 -18.34 -8.46
N ASP A 13 27.04 -18.17 -8.31
CA ASP A 13 27.91 -19.02 -7.47
C ASP A 13 27.81 -20.52 -7.77
N GLY A 14 27.55 -20.89 -9.05
CA GLY A 14 27.40 -22.28 -9.47
C GLY A 14 26.01 -22.88 -9.25
N GLU A 15 25.05 -22.10 -8.76
CA GLU A 15 23.65 -22.49 -8.63
C GLU A 15 22.77 -21.83 -9.70
N THR A 16 21.91 -22.63 -10.31
CA THR A 16 20.95 -22.13 -11.32
C THR A 16 19.75 -21.50 -10.64
N VAL A 17 19.55 -20.22 -10.89
CA VAL A 17 18.43 -19.44 -10.37
C VAL A 17 17.40 -19.20 -11.49
N GLU A 18 16.16 -19.60 -11.26
CA GLU A 18 15.08 -19.39 -12.21
C GLU A 18 14.47 -18.00 -12.07
N THR A 19 14.06 -17.40 -13.20
CA THR A 19 13.33 -16.15 -13.20
C THR A 19 11.86 -16.40 -12.92
N VAL A 20 11.30 -15.71 -11.94
CA VAL A 20 9.88 -15.78 -11.58
C VAL A 20 9.19 -14.45 -11.87
N SER A 21 7.91 -14.51 -12.24
CA SER A 21 7.10 -13.31 -12.50
C SER A 21 6.68 -12.58 -11.23
N ASP A 22 6.53 -13.32 -10.14
CA ASP A 22 6.15 -12.78 -8.84
C ASP A 22 6.70 -13.64 -7.71
N ILE A 23 6.89 -13.00 -6.56
CA ILE A 23 7.36 -13.65 -5.33
C ILE A 23 6.61 -13.07 -4.13
N ILE A 24 6.35 -13.91 -3.13
CA ILE A 24 5.88 -13.45 -1.83
C ILE A 24 7.07 -13.39 -0.89
N PHE A 25 7.47 -12.17 -0.55
CA PHE A 25 8.57 -11.92 0.37
C PHE A 25 8.04 -11.18 1.60
N TRP A 26 8.28 -11.76 2.80
CA TRP A 26 7.80 -11.20 4.07
C TRP A 26 6.31 -10.81 4.01
N CYS A 27 5.48 -11.73 3.53
CA CYS A 27 4.04 -11.50 3.35
C CYS A 27 3.66 -10.36 2.41
N SER A 28 4.57 -9.85 1.59
CA SER A 28 4.30 -8.85 0.55
C SER A 28 4.51 -9.47 -0.83
N LYS A 29 3.56 -9.28 -1.75
CA LYS A 29 3.69 -9.76 -3.12
C LYS A 29 4.48 -8.72 -3.94
N ILE A 30 5.62 -9.16 -4.47
CA ILE A 30 6.48 -8.37 -5.36
C ILE A 30 6.32 -8.97 -6.76
N THR A 31 6.04 -8.13 -7.74
CA THR A 31 5.90 -8.49 -9.15
C THR A 31 7.04 -7.92 -9.97
N ALA A 32 7.43 -8.59 -11.05
CA ALA A 32 8.53 -8.17 -11.91
C ALA A 32 8.29 -6.81 -12.59
N ASP A 33 7.02 -6.43 -12.81
CA ASP A 33 6.61 -5.13 -13.36
C ASP A 33 6.54 -3.99 -12.33
N VAL A 34 6.88 -4.29 -11.06
CA VAL A 34 6.82 -3.33 -9.94
C VAL A 34 5.41 -2.74 -9.74
N ASP A 35 4.36 -3.42 -10.22
CA ASP A 35 2.98 -2.98 -10.03
C ASP A 35 2.41 -3.43 -8.68
N CYS A 36 2.18 -2.47 -7.79
CA CYS A 36 1.62 -2.73 -6.45
C CYS A 36 0.10 -2.96 -6.45
N SER A 37 -0.60 -2.83 -7.58
CA SER A 37 -2.07 -2.94 -7.66
C SER A 37 -2.58 -4.29 -7.14
N HIS A 38 -1.87 -5.37 -7.45
CA HIS A 38 -2.21 -6.72 -6.98
C HIS A 38 -2.06 -6.86 -5.47
N GLU A 39 -0.97 -6.32 -4.92
CA GLU A 39 -0.72 -6.37 -3.48
C GLU A 39 -1.73 -5.51 -2.72
N ILE A 40 -2.03 -4.30 -3.19
CA ILE A 40 -3.07 -3.44 -2.60
C ILE A 40 -4.41 -4.18 -2.56
N LYS A 41 -4.86 -4.75 -3.68
CA LYS A 41 -6.11 -5.52 -3.74
C LYS A 41 -6.10 -6.69 -2.75
N ARG A 42 -5.01 -7.45 -2.71
CA ARG A 42 -4.86 -8.59 -1.80
C ARG A 42 -4.98 -8.17 -0.33
N ARG A 43 -4.32 -7.08 0.06
CA ARG A 43 -4.38 -6.54 1.42
C ARG A 43 -5.78 -6.08 1.81
N LEU A 44 -6.44 -5.35 0.93
CA LEU A 44 -7.81 -4.90 1.17
C LEU A 44 -8.78 -6.07 1.34
N LEU A 45 -8.59 -7.16 0.58
CA LEU A 45 -9.42 -8.37 0.69
C LEU A 45 -9.17 -9.13 1.99
N LEU A 46 -7.90 -9.31 2.40
CA LEU A 46 -7.56 -9.99 3.65
C LEU A 46 -8.26 -9.36 4.85
N VAL A 47 -8.26 -8.04 4.90
CA VAL A 47 -8.85 -7.30 6.02
C VAL A 47 -10.38 -7.35 6.02
N ASN A 48 -11.03 -7.46 4.86
CA ASN A 48 -12.48 -7.46 4.77
C ASN A 48 -13.13 -8.61 5.56
N TYR A 49 -12.52 -9.80 5.55
CA TYR A 49 -13.09 -10.98 6.24
C TYR A 49 -13.09 -10.82 7.76
N ASP A 50 -11.98 -10.39 8.32
CA ASP A 50 -11.82 -10.30 9.78
C ASP A 50 -12.53 -9.08 10.36
N LEU A 51 -12.53 -7.99 9.61
CA LEU A 51 -13.11 -6.71 10.04
C LEU A 51 -14.63 -6.79 10.23
N ASP A 52 -15.34 -7.54 9.39
CA ASP A 52 -16.79 -7.61 9.44
C ASP A 52 -17.28 -8.23 10.75
N SER A 53 -16.59 -9.22 11.28
CA SER A 53 -16.90 -9.86 12.58
C SER A 53 -16.72 -8.89 13.74
N ILE A 54 -15.63 -8.11 13.73
CA ILE A 54 -15.32 -7.12 14.77
C ILE A 54 -16.34 -5.97 14.75
N LEU A 55 -16.63 -5.42 13.57
CA LEU A 55 -17.54 -4.29 13.43
C LEU A 55 -18.99 -4.65 13.71
N LYS A 56 -19.43 -5.88 13.42
CA LYS A 56 -20.77 -6.37 13.74
C LYS A 56 -20.95 -6.69 15.22
N SER A 57 -19.89 -6.99 15.97
CA SER A 57 -19.95 -7.30 17.39
C SER A 57 -20.71 -6.21 18.15
N ARG A 58 -21.62 -6.63 19.05
CA ARG A 58 -22.35 -5.71 19.95
C ARG A 58 -21.59 -5.40 21.24
N GLY A 59 -20.55 -6.19 21.55
CA GLY A 59 -19.77 -6.05 22.77
C GLY A 59 -18.80 -4.86 22.83
N PHE A 60 -18.53 -4.22 21.68
CA PHE A 60 -17.59 -3.11 21.63
C PHE A 60 -18.31 -1.77 21.39
N THR A 61 -17.88 -0.75 22.12
CA THR A 61 -18.36 0.63 21.93
C THR A 61 -17.85 1.22 20.62
N LEU A 62 -18.49 2.26 20.13
CA LEU A 62 -18.09 2.93 18.88
C LEU A 62 -16.65 3.47 18.93
N PRO A 63 -16.21 4.16 20.01
CA PRO A 63 -14.80 4.58 20.13
C PRO A 63 -13.82 3.43 20.13
N THR A 64 -14.14 2.31 20.80
CA THR A 64 -13.28 1.12 20.79
C THR A 64 -13.12 0.54 19.39
N LYS A 65 -14.21 0.42 18.64
CA LYS A 65 -14.19 -0.05 17.25
C LYS A 65 -13.37 0.88 16.36
N PHE A 66 -13.53 2.19 16.52
CA PHE A 66 -12.73 3.19 15.80
C PHE A 66 -11.24 3.01 16.06
N HIS A 67 -10.86 2.84 17.32
CA HIS A 67 -9.47 2.61 17.71
C HIS A 67 -8.93 1.29 17.12
N LEU A 68 -9.72 0.21 17.15
CA LEU A 68 -9.34 -1.09 16.57
C LEU A 68 -9.09 -0.98 15.06
N VAL A 69 -9.94 -0.27 14.32
CA VAL A 69 -9.72 -0.04 12.88
C VAL A 69 -8.39 0.67 12.64
N LYS A 70 -8.11 1.72 13.38
CA LYS A 70 -6.86 2.49 13.23
C LYS A 70 -5.62 1.73 13.67
N ALA A 71 -5.71 0.98 14.77
CA ALA A 71 -4.55 0.33 15.39
C ALA A 71 -4.23 -1.05 14.79
N MET A 72 -5.22 -1.75 14.22
CA MET A 72 -5.04 -3.11 13.72
C MET A 72 -5.26 -3.21 12.20
N VAL A 73 -6.34 -2.61 11.70
CA VAL A 73 -6.74 -2.75 10.29
C VAL A 73 -5.83 -1.94 9.37
N PHE A 74 -5.66 -0.67 9.66
CA PHE A 74 -4.86 0.21 8.80
C PHE A 74 -3.39 -0.19 8.72
N PRO A 75 -2.71 -0.59 9.79
CA PRO A 75 -1.34 -1.10 9.69
C PRO A 75 -1.19 -2.33 8.81
N VAL A 76 -2.17 -3.26 8.83
CA VAL A 76 -2.15 -4.44 7.93
C VAL A 76 -2.28 -4.02 6.47
N VAL A 77 -3.17 -3.06 6.17
CA VAL A 77 -3.33 -2.51 4.82
C VAL A 77 -2.08 -1.78 4.36
N MET A 78 -1.45 -0.99 5.25
CA MET A 78 -0.28 -0.18 4.92
C MET A 78 1.05 -0.93 4.93
N TYR A 79 1.08 -2.18 5.38
CA TYR A 79 2.33 -2.92 5.50
C TYR A 79 3.08 -3.02 4.17
N GLY A 80 4.32 -2.53 4.15
CA GLY A 80 5.18 -2.49 2.96
C GLY A 80 4.83 -1.36 1.97
N CYS A 81 3.93 -0.43 2.35
CA CYS A 81 3.48 0.65 1.46
C CYS A 81 4.60 1.65 1.10
N GLU A 82 5.70 1.67 1.85
CA GLU A 82 6.86 2.52 1.57
C GLU A 82 7.47 2.24 0.20
N SER A 83 7.44 0.98 -0.24
CA SER A 83 7.96 0.56 -1.55
C SER A 83 6.95 0.70 -2.70
N TRP A 84 5.68 0.99 -2.42
CA TRP A 84 4.64 0.99 -3.45
C TRP A 84 4.66 2.23 -4.33
N THR A 85 4.59 2.04 -5.63
CA THR A 85 4.32 3.10 -6.60
C THR A 85 2.81 3.23 -6.79
N VAL A 86 2.15 3.98 -5.89
CA VAL A 86 0.68 4.10 -5.86
C VAL A 86 0.20 5.01 -7.00
N LYS A 87 -0.61 4.46 -7.91
CA LYS A 87 -1.25 5.19 -8.99
C LYS A 87 -2.58 5.80 -8.50
N LYS A 88 -3.13 6.74 -9.25
CA LYS A 88 -4.40 7.41 -8.91
C LYS A 88 -5.57 6.43 -8.71
N ALA A 89 -5.62 5.35 -9.49
CA ALA A 89 -6.65 4.33 -9.35
C ALA A 89 -6.55 3.56 -8.03
N GLU A 90 -5.34 3.34 -7.53
CA GLU A 90 -5.10 2.70 -6.23
C GLU A 90 -5.45 3.64 -5.08
N CYS A 91 -5.13 4.95 -5.17
CA CYS A 91 -5.60 5.94 -4.21
C CYS A 91 -7.13 5.89 -4.07
N GLN A 92 -7.85 5.89 -5.17
CA GLN A 92 -9.32 5.80 -5.16
C GLN A 92 -9.84 4.51 -4.50
N ARG A 93 -9.14 3.38 -4.66
CA ARG A 93 -9.50 2.12 -3.96
C ARG A 93 -9.25 2.20 -2.46
N ILE A 94 -8.13 2.79 -2.07
CA ILE A 94 -7.78 3.00 -0.66
C ILE A 94 -8.80 3.91 0.01
N ASP A 95 -9.19 5.01 -0.63
CA ASP A 95 -10.22 5.93 -0.14
C ASP A 95 -11.59 5.24 -0.04
N ALA A 96 -11.95 4.47 -1.06
CA ALA A 96 -13.21 3.72 -1.06
C ALA A 96 -13.25 2.69 0.09
N PHE A 97 -12.12 2.01 0.35
CA PHE A 97 -11.99 1.08 1.46
C PHE A 97 -12.09 1.80 2.82
N GLU A 98 -11.43 2.94 2.99
CA GLU A 98 -11.52 3.73 4.21
C GLU A 98 -12.97 4.12 4.50
N VAL A 99 -13.67 4.67 3.51
CA VAL A 99 -15.09 5.03 3.63
C VAL A 99 -15.96 3.81 3.93
N TRP A 100 -15.66 2.66 3.31
CA TRP A 100 -16.36 1.41 3.59
C TRP A 100 -16.20 0.99 5.06
N CYS A 101 -14.99 1.07 5.63
CA CYS A 101 -14.74 0.80 7.04
C CYS A 101 -15.61 1.69 7.93
N TRP A 102 -15.65 2.99 7.66
CA TRP A 102 -16.42 3.95 8.45
C TRP A 102 -17.93 3.76 8.33
N ARG A 103 -18.45 3.45 7.13
CA ARG A 103 -19.86 3.10 6.95
C ARG A 103 -20.24 1.85 7.74
N ARG A 104 -19.39 0.82 7.71
CA ARG A 104 -19.62 -0.40 8.49
C ARG A 104 -19.62 -0.13 9.99
N LEU A 105 -18.68 0.66 10.45
CA LEU A 105 -18.56 1.06 11.86
C LEU A 105 -19.81 1.81 12.35
N LEU A 106 -20.32 2.76 11.56
CA LEU A 106 -21.54 3.51 11.84
C LEU A 106 -22.83 2.72 11.55
N ARG A 107 -22.73 1.48 11.03
CA ARG A 107 -23.87 0.67 10.58
C ARG A 107 -24.76 1.39 9.55
N VAL A 108 -24.16 2.22 8.70
CA VAL A 108 -24.86 2.90 7.62
C VAL A 108 -24.91 1.98 6.39
N PRO A 109 -26.09 1.47 6.00
CA PRO A 109 -26.18 0.61 4.84
C PRO A 109 -25.82 1.38 3.56
N TRP A 110 -25.35 0.67 2.55
CA TRP A 110 -24.99 1.26 1.27
C TRP A 110 -26.18 1.96 0.58
N THR A 111 -27.39 1.46 0.83
CA THR A 111 -28.64 2.02 0.32
C THR A 111 -29.05 3.34 0.97
N ALA A 112 -28.47 3.68 2.12
CA ALA A 112 -28.73 4.96 2.77
C ALA A 112 -28.15 6.10 1.92
N ARG A 113 -28.98 7.12 1.63
CA ARG A 113 -28.59 8.30 0.83
C ARG A 113 -27.67 9.27 1.60
N ARG A 114 -26.73 8.75 2.39
CA ARG A 114 -25.73 9.55 3.08
C ARG A 114 -24.46 9.69 2.25
N SER A 115 -24.00 10.91 2.07
CA SER A 115 -22.75 11.19 1.34
C SER A 115 -21.51 10.71 2.12
N ASN A 116 -20.45 10.37 1.41
CA ASN A 116 -19.17 9.99 2.02
C ASN A 116 -18.60 11.11 2.89
N GLN A 117 -18.77 12.38 2.47
CA GLN A 117 -18.37 13.54 3.26
C GLN A 117 -19.09 13.64 4.59
N SER A 118 -20.39 13.31 4.63
CA SER A 118 -21.17 13.27 5.88
C SER A 118 -20.64 12.21 6.85
N ILE A 119 -20.26 11.03 6.33
CA ILE A 119 -19.65 9.96 7.12
C ILE A 119 -18.29 10.39 7.69
N LEU A 120 -17.43 10.97 6.86
CA LEU A 120 -16.10 11.43 7.28
C LEU A 120 -16.17 12.57 8.30
N LYS A 121 -17.14 13.49 8.16
CA LYS A 121 -17.38 14.55 9.15
C LYS A 121 -17.80 14.00 10.51
N GLU A 122 -18.66 12.99 10.53
CA GLU A 122 -19.15 12.38 11.78
C GLU A 122 -18.04 11.61 12.51
N ILE A 123 -17.23 10.84 11.77
CA ILE A 123 -16.11 10.09 12.32
C ILE A 123 -14.94 11.00 12.69
N SER A 124 -14.70 12.05 11.89
CA SER A 124 -13.54 12.97 12.03
C SER A 124 -12.23 12.21 12.23
N PRO A 125 -11.81 11.35 11.26
CA PRO A 125 -10.70 10.43 11.45
C PRO A 125 -9.35 11.12 11.66
N GLY A 126 -9.27 12.44 11.45
CA GLY A 126 -8.05 13.23 11.46
C GLY A 126 -7.27 13.04 10.16
N ILE A 127 -6.30 12.12 10.14
CA ILE A 127 -5.53 11.82 8.92
C ILE A 127 -6.21 10.66 8.19
N SER A 128 -6.39 10.77 6.87
CA SER A 128 -6.90 9.70 6.00
C SER A 128 -5.91 8.54 5.91
N LEU A 129 -6.38 7.37 5.48
CA LEU A 129 -5.53 6.20 5.25
C LEU A 129 -4.43 6.51 4.22
N GLU A 130 -4.76 7.19 3.12
CA GLU A 130 -3.79 7.66 2.13
C GLU A 130 -2.76 8.61 2.76
N GLY A 131 -3.21 9.55 3.59
CA GLY A 131 -2.32 10.47 4.32
C GLY A 131 -1.38 9.76 5.29
N MET A 132 -1.83 8.69 5.95
CA MET A 132 -0.97 7.86 6.80
C MET A 132 0.06 7.09 5.98
N MET A 133 -0.31 6.54 4.81
CA MET A 133 0.62 5.88 3.90
C MET A 133 1.69 6.86 3.40
N LEU A 134 1.30 8.08 3.03
CA LEU A 134 2.25 9.13 2.63
C LEU A 134 3.20 9.48 3.78
N LYS A 135 2.71 9.59 5.00
CA LYS A 135 3.55 9.83 6.17
C LYS A 135 4.60 8.74 6.37
N VAL A 136 4.22 7.45 6.27
CA VAL A 136 5.16 6.33 6.39
C VAL A 136 6.23 6.38 5.29
N LYS A 137 5.84 6.66 4.05
CA LYS A 137 6.78 6.84 2.92
C LYS A 137 7.77 7.97 3.18
N LEU A 138 7.29 9.11 3.63
CA LEU A 138 8.17 10.26 3.93
C LEU A 138 9.12 9.97 5.10
N GLN A 139 8.66 9.24 6.11
CA GLN A 139 9.51 8.80 7.21
C GLN A 139 10.61 7.85 6.72
N TYR A 140 10.23 6.85 5.90
CA TYR A 140 11.21 5.93 5.30
C TYR A 140 12.24 6.68 4.45
N PHE A 141 11.78 7.58 3.56
CA PHE A 141 12.65 8.43 2.76
C PHE A 141 13.61 9.26 3.63
N GLY A 142 13.10 9.86 4.70
CA GLY A 142 13.94 10.60 5.66
C GLY A 142 15.04 9.72 6.28
N HIS A 143 14.71 8.49 6.70
CA HIS A 143 15.70 7.55 7.22
C HIS A 143 16.76 7.16 6.18
N VAL A 144 16.36 6.90 4.94
CA VAL A 144 17.31 6.57 3.86
C VAL A 144 18.24 7.75 3.58
N MET A 145 17.73 8.98 3.57
CA MET A 145 18.53 10.18 3.30
C MET A 145 19.53 10.51 4.42
N GLN A 146 19.26 10.11 5.66
CA GLN A 146 20.17 10.31 6.79
C GLN A 146 21.38 9.35 6.78
N ARG A 147 21.28 8.21 6.11
CA ARG A 147 22.42 7.27 6.00
C ARG A 147 23.48 7.84 5.06
N VAL A 148 24.74 7.82 5.51
CA VAL A 148 25.86 8.44 4.77
C VAL A 148 26.20 7.61 3.51
N ASP A 149 26.29 6.28 3.64
CA ASP A 149 26.71 5.36 2.57
C ASP A 149 25.68 4.24 2.36
N SER A 150 24.48 4.59 1.91
CA SER A 150 23.48 3.56 1.57
C SER A 150 23.33 3.42 0.06
N LEU A 151 23.29 2.17 -0.39
CA LEU A 151 23.02 1.84 -1.79
C LEU A 151 21.65 2.38 -2.23
N GLU A 152 20.65 2.30 -1.36
CA GLU A 152 19.31 2.78 -1.59
C GLU A 152 19.28 4.30 -1.84
N LYS A 153 20.02 5.08 -1.05
CA LYS A 153 20.16 6.53 -1.26
C LYS A 153 20.79 6.82 -2.61
N THR A 154 21.86 6.11 -2.96
CA THR A 154 22.54 6.27 -4.24
C THR A 154 21.58 5.97 -5.41
N LEU A 155 20.82 4.86 -5.35
CA LEU A 155 19.85 4.50 -6.37
C LEU A 155 18.71 5.51 -6.49
N MET A 156 18.20 6.02 -5.37
CA MET A 156 17.16 7.06 -5.38
C MET A 156 17.63 8.37 -5.98
N LEU A 157 18.87 8.79 -5.70
CA LEU A 157 19.43 10.05 -6.21
C LEU A 157 19.88 9.95 -7.66
N VAL A 158 20.39 8.81 -8.12
CA VAL A 158 20.76 8.59 -9.54
C VAL A 158 19.54 8.67 -10.45
N GLY A 159 18.36 8.22 -9.98
CA GLY A 159 17.12 8.36 -10.74
C GLY A 159 16.64 9.81 -10.94
N ILE A 160 17.10 10.75 -10.09
CA ILE A 160 16.78 12.19 -10.20
C ILE A 160 17.77 12.94 -11.11
N GLY A 161 18.96 12.37 -11.34
CA GLY A 161 20.07 12.97 -12.08
C GLY A 161 19.99 12.83 -13.60
N GLY A 162 18.82 12.72 -14.19
CA GLY A 162 18.64 12.77 -15.65
C GLY A 162 19.07 14.15 -16.22
N TRP A 163 20.33 14.28 -16.54
CA TRP A 163 20.86 15.46 -17.25
C TRP A 163 20.17 15.58 -18.62
N ARG A 164 19.16 16.44 -18.70
CA ARG A 164 18.72 16.95 -20.00
C ARG A 164 19.89 17.76 -20.56
N LYS A 165 20.66 17.19 -21.50
CA LYS A 165 21.53 18.00 -22.39
C LYS A 165 20.65 19.05 -23.05
N ARG A 166 20.85 20.33 -22.71
CA ARG A 166 20.31 21.44 -23.49
C ARG A 166 20.87 21.28 -24.89
N GLY A 167 20.01 20.95 -25.86
CA GLY A 167 20.34 21.05 -27.26
C GLY A 167 20.70 22.51 -27.59
N ARG A 168 21.78 22.67 -28.31
CA ARG A 168 22.12 23.91 -29.03
C ARG A 168 21.17 24.11 -30.18
#